data_e46c7ea4cf5f532f413c0589343c7b96
#
_entry.id   e46c7ea4cf5f532f413c0589343c7b96
#
_cell.length_a   1.000
_cell.length_b   1.000
_cell.length_c   1.000
_cell.angle_alpha   90.00
_cell.angle_beta   90.00
_cell.angle_gamma   90.00
#
_symmetry.space_group_name_H-M   'P 1'
#
loop_
_entity.id
_entity.type
_entity.pdbx_description
1 polymer ?
#
loop_
_entity_poly.entity_id
_entity_poly.type
_entity_poly.pdbx_seq_one_letter_code
_entity_poly.pdbx_strand_id
1 'polypeptide(L)'
;MKSKVIAVPYVVWACIFIIVPTLFVGYFAFTDNVGNFTLENVKQISKYTSVIIRSIYYAAIATVVCLVIGYMLAFLMSKLSEGMKSVCLVLLMLPMWINFVLRTQALQNLLMDNGILNQLLSYFNLPNIQLLDTSFAVVLGLVYNYLPFMVLPIFTSLEKLDCKVIEAAQDLGANNSYVFRKVILPLSMQGIYSGIIMVFIPCLSTFVISEKLGGGKVYLIGNVINDMFNQNYNFNVGAAISLVMMIVMVITLVIFSFLDDETKEGLI
;
A
#
# COMPACT_ATOMS: atom_id res chain seq x y z
N MET A 1 36.82 1.09 13.58
CA MET A 1 36.90 -0.29 13.05
C MET A 1 35.85 -1.24 13.66
N LYS A 2 35.48 -1.13 14.96
CA LYS A 2 34.49 -2.03 15.59
C LYS A 2 33.06 -1.97 15.00
N SER A 3 32.59 -0.83 14.48
CA SER A 3 31.25 -0.73 13.91
C SER A 3 31.07 -1.49 12.57
N LYS A 4 32.11 -1.62 11.77
CA LYS A 4 32.04 -2.37 10.48
C LYS A 4 31.90 -3.88 10.71
N VAL A 5 32.48 -4.43 11.77
CA VAL A 5 32.38 -5.87 12.09
C VAL A 5 30.95 -6.22 12.56
N ILE A 6 30.29 -5.30 13.29
CA ILE A 6 28.92 -5.50 13.77
C ILE A 6 27.91 -5.51 12.60
N ALA A 7 28.21 -4.83 11.49
CA ALA A 7 27.34 -4.81 10.31
C ALA A 7 27.46 -6.08 9.43
N VAL A 8 28.53 -6.90 9.59
CA VAL A 8 28.77 -8.08 8.76
C VAL A 8 27.62 -9.09 8.77
N PRO A 9 27.06 -9.51 9.93
CA PRO A 9 25.92 -10.44 9.93
C PRO A 9 24.71 -9.92 9.16
N TYR A 10 24.40 -8.62 9.26
CA TYR A 10 23.31 -7.99 8.51
C TYR A 10 23.60 -8.00 7.00
N VAL A 11 24.81 -7.65 6.59
CA VAL A 11 25.22 -7.66 5.16
C VAL A 11 25.14 -9.06 4.58
N VAL A 12 25.64 -10.08 5.32
CA VAL A 12 25.56 -11.48 4.90
C VAL A 12 24.09 -11.91 4.74
N TRP A 13 23.25 -11.59 5.73
CA TRP A 13 21.81 -11.87 5.67
C TRP A 13 21.17 -11.19 4.46
N ALA A 14 21.42 -9.90 4.25
CA ALA A 14 20.89 -9.16 3.11
C ALA A 14 21.36 -9.72 1.76
N CYS A 15 22.61 -10.13 1.64
CA CYS A 15 23.13 -10.79 0.44
C CYS A 15 22.38 -12.10 0.16
N ILE A 16 22.20 -12.96 1.16
CA ILE A 16 21.57 -14.27 0.98
C ILE A 16 20.07 -14.14 0.70
N PHE A 17 19.33 -13.28 1.44
CA PHE A 17 17.88 -13.25 1.39
C PHE A 17 17.29 -12.16 0.50
N ILE A 18 18.08 -11.18 0.08
CA ILE A 18 17.61 -10.11 -0.82
C ILE A 18 18.34 -10.19 -2.17
N ILE A 19 19.67 -10.12 -2.18
CA ILE A 19 20.44 -10.01 -3.43
C ILE A 19 20.35 -11.32 -4.23
N VAL A 20 20.59 -12.47 -3.60
CA VAL A 20 20.57 -13.75 -4.32
C VAL A 20 19.21 -14.06 -4.95
N PRO A 21 18.06 -13.98 -4.25
CA PRO A 21 16.74 -14.16 -4.88
C PRO A 21 16.46 -13.16 -6.00
N THR A 22 16.86 -11.89 -5.83
CA THR A 22 16.70 -10.86 -6.88
C THR A 22 17.52 -11.20 -8.14
N LEU A 23 18.74 -11.70 -7.97
CA LEU A 23 19.57 -12.16 -9.09
C LEU A 23 18.95 -13.38 -9.79
N PHE A 24 18.34 -14.32 -9.04
CA PHE A 24 17.61 -15.44 -9.63
C PHE A 24 16.40 -14.99 -10.44
N VAL A 25 15.62 -14.01 -9.94
CA VAL A 25 14.52 -13.43 -10.71
C VAL A 25 15.06 -12.79 -12.01
N GLY A 26 16.17 -12.06 -11.93
CA GLY A 26 16.83 -11.50 -13.11
C GLY A 26 17.30 -12.60 -14.08
N TYR A 27 17.94 -13.65 -13.56
CA TYR A 27 18.41 -14.76 -14.37
C TYR A 27 17.25 -15.44 -15.12
N PHE A 28 16.18 -15.83 -14.42
CA PHE A 28 15.01 -16.47 -15.06
C PHE A 28 14.29 -15.54 -16.03
N ALA A 29 14.25 -14.24 -15.76
CA ALA A 29 13.61 -13.27 -16.66
C ALA A 29 14.27 -13.23 -18.05
N PHE A 30 15.60 -13.46 -18.12
CA PHE A 30 16.39 -13.39 -19.35
C PHE A 30 16.88 -14.74 -19.89
N THR A 31 16.39 -15.86 -19.36
CA THR A 31 16.74 -17.20 -19.84
C THR A 31 15.51 -17.98 -20.29
N ASP A 32 15.72 -18.94 -21.21
CA ASP A 32 14.73 -19.94 -21.57
C ASP A 32 14.76 -21.16 -20.60
N ASN A 33 13.88 -22.13 -20.82
CA ASN A 33 13.81 -23.35 -20.00
C ASN A 33 15.07 -24.24 -20.10
N VAL A 34 15.96 -23.97 -21.05
CA VAL A 34 17.24 -24.69 -21.27
C VAL A 34 18.42 -23.92 -20.67
N GLY A 35 18.21 -22.67 -20.26
CA GLY A 35 19.23 -21.80 -19.68
C GLY A 35 19.93 -20.89 -20.68
N ASN A 36 19.48 -20.82 -21.96
CA ASN A 36 20.03 -19.91 -22.94
C ASN A 36 19.47 -18.50 -22.76
N PHE A 37 20.27 -17.49 -23.05
CA PHE A 37 19.83 -16.10 -22.98
C PHE A 37 18.74 -15.81 -24.03
N THR A 38 17.61 -15.22 -23.59
CA THR A 38 16.50 -14.86 -24.46
C THR A 38 15.81 -13.57 -23.98
N LEU A 39 15.28 -12.80 -24.93
CA LEU A 39 14.40 -11.65 -24.65
C LEU A 39 12.92 -11.96 -24.89
N GLU A 40 12.58 -13.21 -25.22
CA GLU A 40 11.20 -13.60 -25.51
C GLU A 40 10.27 -13.43 -24.31
N ASN A 41 10.75 -13.74 -23.10
CA ASN A 41 9.97 -13.56 -21.87
C ASN A 41 9.59 -12.08 -21.68
N VAL A 42 10.53 -11.17 -21.96
CA VAL A 42 10.30 -9.72 -21.88
C VAL A 42 9.29 -9.27 -22.94
N LYS A 43 9.36 -9.80 -24.16
CA LYS A 43 8.37 -9.51 -25.22
C LYS A 43 6.97 -9.96 -24.83
N GLN A 44 6.85 -11.07 -24.10
CA GLN A 44 5.55 -11.58 -23.66
C GLN A 44 4.86 -10.66 -22.63
N ILE A 45 5.61 -9.78 -21.94
CA ILE A 45 5.06 -8.79 -20.99
C ILE A 45 4.03 -7.89 -21.69
N SER A 46 4.21 -7.60 -22.97
CA SER A 46 3.26 -6.79 -23.75
C SER A 46 1.82 -7.32 -23.71
N LYS A 47 1.64 -8.62 -23.55
CA LYS A 47 0.31 -9.27 -23.41
C LYS A 47 -0.37 -8.90 -22.09
N TYR A 48 0.40 -8.52 -21.07
CA TYR A 48 -0.09 -8.20 -19.72
C TYR A 48 -0.13 -6.71 -19.42
N THR A 49 0.18 -5.84 -20.40
CA THR A 49 0.21 -4.38 -20.22
C THR A 49 -1.12 -3.84 -19.70
N SER A 50 -2.25 -4.34 -20.17
CA SER A 50 -3.58 -3.92 -19.69
C SER A 50 -3.80 -4.29 -18.21
N VAL A 51 -3.27 -5.42 -17.77
CA VAL A 51 -3.37 -5.87 -16.38
C VAL A 51 -2.44 -5.05 -15.48
N ILE A 52 -1.23 -4.74 -15.97
CA ILE A 52 -0.27 -3.86 -15.26
C ILE A 52 -0.90 -2.48 -15.04
N ILE A 53 -1.42 -1.85 -16.09
CA ILE A 53 -2.07 -0.53 -16.00
C ILE A 53 -3.26 -0.58 -15.05
N ARG A 54 -4.09 -1.63 -15.13
CA ARG A 54 -5.22 -1.84 -14.22
C ARG A 54 -4.76 -1.94 -12.77
N SER A 55 -3.69 -2.66 -12.49
CA SER A 55 -3.15 -2.80 -11.13
C SER A 55 -2.65 -1.48 -10.57
N ILE A 56 -1.93 -0.69 -11.38
CA ILE A 56 -1.50 0.67 -11.02
C ILE A 56 -2.72 1.56 -10.72
N TYR A 57 -3.76 1.48 -11.54
CA TYR A 57 -4.99 2.25 -11.37
C TYR A 57 -5.71 1.93 -10.05
N TYR A 58 -5.90 0.63 -9.73
CA TYR A 58 -6.53 0.24 -8.46
C TYR A 58 -5.66 0.58 -7.25
N ALA A 59 -4.35 0.39 -7.33
CA ALA A 59 -3.42 0.78 -6.28
C ALA A 59 -3.46 2.30 -6.04
N ALA A 60 -3.49 3.11 -7.11
CA ALA A 60 -3.60 4.55 -7.01
C ALA A 60 -4.93 4.99 -6.37
N ILE A 61 -6.06 4.44 -6.82
CA ILE A 61 -7.38 4.75 -6.22
C ILE A 61 -7.38 4.39 -4.73
N ALA A 62 -6.96 3.18 -4.37
CA ALA A 62 -6.91 2.75 -2.97
C ALA A 62 -6.02 3.67 -2.13
N THR A 63 -4.86 4.08 -2.67
CA THR A 63 -3.93 4.99 -2.00
C THR A 63 -4.55 6.36 -1.79
N VAL A 64 -5.23 6.93 -2.80
CA VAL A 64 -5.91 8.23 -2.67
C VAL A 64 -7.04 8.16 -1.65
N VAL A 65 -7.84 7.10 -1.66
CA VAL A 65 -8.93 6.91 -0.67
C VAL A 65 -8.33 6.75 0.74
N CYS A 66 -7.26 5.94 0.88
CA CYS A 66 -6.54 5.80 2.15
C CYS A 66 -5.96 7.14 2.61
N LEU A 67 -5.42 7.98 1.70
CA LEU A 67 -4.88 9.28 2.03
C LEU A 67 -5.95 10.22 2.58
N VAL A 68 -7.09 10.33 1.90
CA VAL A 68 -8.18 11.19 2.33
C VAL A 68 -8.72 10.77 3.71
N ILE A 69 -9.08 9.49 3.86
CA ILE A 69 -9.62 8.96 5.11
C ILE A 69 -8.53 8.95 6.20
N GLY A 70 -7.33 8.49 5.85
CA GLY A 70 -6.20 8.34 6.77
C GLY A 70 -5.71 9.68 7.33
N TYR A 71 -5.64 10.72 6.48
CA TYR A 71 -5.26 12.05 6.93
C TYR A 71 -6.31 12.64 7.91
N MET A 72 -7.59 12.49 7.58
CA MET A 72 -8.68 12.93 8.49
C MET A 72 -8.59 12.22 9.84
N LEU A 73 -8.42 10.90 9.84
CA LEU A 73 -8.29 10.12 11.07
C LEU A 73 -7.05 10.54 11.87
N ALA A 74 -5.88 10.61 11.23
CA ALA A 74 -4.63 11.03 11.86
C ALA A 74 -4.74 12.44 12.47
N PHE A 75 -5.36 13.39 11.74
CA PHE A 75 -5.56 14.76 12.21
C PHE A 75 -6.54 14.83 13.39
N LEU A 76 -7.62 14.05 13.38
CA LEU A 76 -8.53 13.99 14.53
C LEU A 76 -7.84 13.36 15.74
N MET A 77 -7.11 12.26 15.53
CA MET A 77 -6.35 11.58 16.59
C MET A 77 -5.29 12.49 17.23
N SER A 78 -4.58 13.31 16.45
CA SER A 78 -3.55 14.22 16.98
C SER A 78 -4.10 15.28 17.94
N LYS A 79 -5.41 15.57 17.90
CA LYS A 79 -6.09 16.53 18.79
C LYS A 79 -6.64 15.91 20.08
N LEU A 80 -6.57 14.60 20.23
CA LEU A 80 -7.08 13.90 21.41
C LEU A 80 -6.10 14.02 22.59
N SER A 81 -6.58 13.68 23.80
CA SER A 81 -5.73 13.52 24.97
C SER A 81 -4.82 12.30 24.82
N GLU A 82 -3.67 12.28 25.50
CA GLU A 82 -2.65 11.22 25.40
C GLU A 82 -3.23 9.81 25.64
N GLY A 83 -4.12 9.68 26.62
CA GLY A 83 -4.79 8.40 26.87
C GLY A 83 -5.68 7.95 25.70
N MET A 84 -6.44 8.88 25.10
CA MET A 84 -7.30 8.58 23.95
C MET A 84 -6.48 8.31 22.69
N LYS A 85 -5.37 9.01 22.46
CA LYS A 85 -4.43 8.71 21.36
C LYS A 85 -3.95 7.27 21.42
N SER A 86 -3.50 6.83 22.61
CA SER A 86 -3.05 5.45 22.82
C SER A 86 -4.14 4.42 22.54
N VAL A 87 -5.36 4.66 22.99
CA VAL A 87 -6.52 3.78 22.68
C VAL A 87 -6.81 3.73 21.19
N CYS A 88 -6.85 4.88 20.50
CA CYS A 88 -7.09 4.95 19.06
C CYS A 88 -6.00 4.21 18.27
N LEU A 89 -4.72 4.36 18.65
CA LEU A 89 -3.62 3.63 18.03
C LEU A 89 -3.77 2.12 18.19
N VAL A 90 -4.09 1.63 19.39
CA VAL A 90 -4.32 0.21 19.63
C VAL A 90 -5.49 -0.29 18.78
N LEU A 91 -6.62 0.42 18.78
CA LEU A 91 -7.80 0.05 17.97
C LEU A 91 -7.50 0.02 16.47
N LEU A 92 -6.70 0.96 15.97
CA LEU A 92 -6.27 1.01 14.58
C LEU A 92 -5.37 -0.18 14.21
N MET A 93 -4.51 -0.61 15.15
CA MET A 93 -3.55 -1.70 14.93
C MET A 93 -4.16 -3.09 15.18
N LEU A 94 -5.22 -3.20 15.99
CA LEU A 94 -5.86 -4.47 16.34
C LEU A 94 -6.17 -5.36 15.11
N PRO A 95 -6.78 -4.85 14.04
CA PRO A 95 -7.03 -5.65 12.83
C PRO A 95 -5.76 -6.20 12.19
N MET A 96 -4.60 -5.53 12.36
CA MET A 96 -3.34 -5.96 11.77
C MET A 96 -2.75 -7.22 12.45
N TRP A 97 -3.14 -7.51 13.67
CA TRP A 97 -2.72 -8.73 14.38
C TRP A 97 -3.44 -9.98 13.89
N ILE A 98 -4.54 -9.80 13.19
CA ILE A 98 -5.26 -10.91 12.55
C ILE A 98 -4.55 -11.25 11.22
N ASN A 99 -4.44 -12.54 10.92
CA ASN A 99 -3.88 -13.00 9.65
C ASN A 99 -4.57 -12.30 8.47
N PHE A 100 -3.76 -11.81 7.52
CA PHE A 100 -4.22 -11.04 6.36
C PHE A 100 -5.27 -11.77 5.51
N VAL A 101 -5.08 -13.08 5.28
CA VAL A 101 -6.01 -13.91 4.49
C VAL A 101 -7.34 -14.08 5.22
N LEU A 102 -7.30 -14.38 6.52
CA LEU A 102 -8.52 -14.52 7.33
C LEU A 102 -9.31 -13.22 7.42
N ARG A 103 -8.62 -12.09 7.55
CA ARG A 103 -9.24 -10.76 7.56
C ARG A 103 -9.93 -10.44 6.24
N THR A 104 -9.29 -10.76 5.11
CA THR A 104 -9.86 -10.58 3.77
C THR A 104 -11.04 -11.54 3.55
N GLN A 105 -10.95 -12.78 4.05
CA GLN A 105 -12.06 -13.76 4.00
C GLN A 105 -13.26 -13.31 4.84
N ALA A 106 -13.02 -12.73 6.01
CA ALA A 106 -14.10 -12.17 6.84
C ALA A 106 -14.82 -11.03 6.11
N LEU A 107 -14.06 -10.14 5.45
CA LEU A 107 -14.64 -9.08 4.63
C LEU A 107 -15.43 -9.65 3.44
N GLN A 108 -14.92 -10.70 2.78
CA GLN A 108 -15.65 -11.40 1.73
C GLN A 108 -17.00 -11.90 2.23
N ASN A 109 -17.03 -12.59 3.38
CA ASN A 109 -18.27 -13.13 3.97
C ASN A 109 -19.28 -12.02 4.33
N LEU A 110 -18.81 -10.82 4.74
CA LEU A 110 -19.67 -9.67 4.98
C LEU A 110 -20.35 -9.15 3.71
N LEU A 111 -19.62 -9.19 2.58
CA LEU A 111 -20.05 -8.62 1.28
C LEU A 111 -20.80 -9.62 0.39
N MET A 112 -20.90 -10.90 0.76
CA MET A 112 -21.67 -11.91 0.03
C MET A 112 -23.15 -11.54 -0.09
N ASP A 113 -23.82 -12.06 -1.13
CA ASP A 113 -25.26 -11.81 -1.36
C ASP A 113 -26.12 -12.21 -0.15
N ASN A 114 -25.74 -13.30 0.56
CA ASN A 114 -26.35 -13.73 1.82
C ASN A 114 -25.56 -13.27 3.05
N GLY A 115 -24.63 -12.31 2.89
CA GLY A 115 -23.79 -11.79 3.96
C GLY A 115 -24.54 -10.89 4.92
N ILE A 116 -23.88 -10.58 6.05
CA ILE A 116 -24.47 -9.77 7.14
C ILE A 116 -24.97 -8.42 6.61
N LEU A 117 -24.26 -7.80 5.66
CA LEU A 117 -24.68 -6.51 5.10
C LEU A 117 -26.04 -6.60 4.39
N ASN A 118 -26.23 -7.58 3.52
CA ASN A 118 -27.50 -7.78 2.82
C ASN A 118 -28.61 -8.25 3.75
N GLN A 119 -28.30 -9.01 4.80
CA GLN A 119 -29.28 -9.35 5.86
C GLN A 119 -29.77 -8.10 6.59
N LEU A 120 -28.86 -7.16 6.91
CA LEU A 120 -29.24 -5.89 7.52
C LEU A 120 -30.08 -5.04 6.57
N LEU A 121 -29.72 -4.95 5.29
CA LEU A 121 -30.53 -4.24 4.29
C LEU A 121 -31.93 -4.82 4.17
N SER A 122 -32.04 -6.16 4.13
CA SER A 122 -33.35 -6.86 4.10
C SER A 122 -34.18 -6.57 5.35
N TYR A 123 -33.56 -6.47 6.53
CA TYR A 123 -34.26 -6.12 7.77
C TYR A 123 -34.90 -4.70 7.69
N PHE A 124 -34.25 -3.77 6.97
CA PHE A 124 -34.79 -2.43 6.71
C PHE A 124 -35.65 -2.34 5.44
N ASN A 125 -36.06 -3.47 4.85
CA ASN A 125 -36.77 -3.54 3.56
C ASN A 125 -36.07 -2.82 2.41
N LEU A 126 -34.75 -2.76 2.43
CA LEU A 126 -33.93 -2.21 1.34
C LEU A 126 -33.53 -3.33 0.37
N PRO A 127 -33.36 -3.01 -0.95
CA PRO A 127 -32.96 -4.00 -1.93
C PRO A 127 -31.54 -4.53 -1.63
N ASN A 128 -31.33 -5.82 -1.89
CA ASN A 128 -30.01 -6.43 -1.80
C ASN A 128 -29.07 -5.81 -2.85
N ILE A 129 -27.83 -5.60 -2.45
CA ILE A 129 -26.78 -5.01 -3.29
C ILE A 129 -25.70 -6.07 -3.53
N GLN A 130 -25.44 -6.36 -4.82
CA GLN A 130 -24.31 -7.19 -5.19
C GLN A 130 -23.01 -6.37 -5.07
N LEU A 131 -22.29 -6.54 -3.98
CA LEU A 131 -21.01 -5.84 -3.75
C LEU A 131 -19.82 -6.74 -4.10
N LEU A 132 -19.91 -8.04 -3.81
CA LEU A 132 -18.85 -8.99 -4.11
C LEU A 132 -18.67 -9.13 -5.63
N ASP A 133 -17.46 -9.52 -6.05
CA ASP A 133 -17.07 -9.68 -7.47
C ASP A 133 -17.15 -8.38 -8.28
N THR A 134 -16.91 -7.24 -7.59
CA THR A 134 -16.91 -5.92 -8.20
C THR A 134 -15.58 -5.19 -7.97
N SER A 135 -15.31 -4.20 -8.80
CA SER A 135 -14.19 -3.27 -8.61
C SER A 135 -14.26 -2.54 -7.27
N PHE A 136 -15.48 -2.22 -6.83
CA PHE A 136 -15.70 -1.56 -5.54
C PHE A 136 -15.25 -2.44 -4.37
N ALA A 137 -15.61 -3.74 -4.36
CA ALA A 137 -15.19 -4.67 -3.32
C ALA A 137 -13.67 -4.79 -3.23
N VAL A 138 -12.98 -4.83 -4.39
CA VAL A 138 -11.51 -4.88 -4.42
C VAL A 138 -10.90 -3.61 -3.82
N VAL A 139 -11.36 -2.41 -4.23
CA VAL A 139 -10.88 -1.15 -3.67
C VAL A 139 -11.18 -1.06 -2.17
N LEU A 140 -12.38 -1.45 -1.74
CA LEU A 140 -12.76 -1.49 -0.33
C LEU A 140 -11.84 -2.43 0.46
N GLY A 141 -11.54 -3.60 -0.09
CA GLY A 141 -10.62 -4.56 0.51
C GLY A 141 -9.19 -4.03 0.63
N LEU A 142 -8.70 -3.33 -0.41
CA LEU A 142 -7.40 -2.67 -0.38
C LEU A 142 -7.37 -1.58 0.71
N VAL A 143 -8.37 -0.70 0.73
CA VAL A 143 -8.46 0.37 1.74
C VAL A 143 -8.55 -0.22 3.14
N TYR A 144 -9.43 -1.16 3.39
CA TYR A 144 -9.59 -1.81 4.70
C TYR A 144 -8.28 -2.43 5.22
N ASN A 145 -7.55 -3.10 4.34
CA ASN A 145 -6.32 -3.78 4.74
C ASN A 145 -5.14 -2.82 4.94
N TYR A 146 -5.06 -1.72 4.18
CA TYR A 146 -3.88 -0.86 4.15
C TYR A 146 -4.07 0.52 4.78
N LEU A 147 -5.30 0.90 5.19
CA LEU A 147 -5.58 2.17 5.86
C LEU A 147 -4.67 2.46 7.08
N PRO A 148 -4.39 1.50 7.99
CA PRO A 148 -3.50 1.76 9.12
C PRO A 148 -2.08 2.19 8.70
N PHE A 149 -1.57 1.67 7.59
CA PHE A 149 -0.26 2.04 7.06
C PHE A 149 -0.21 3.48 6.52
N MET A 150 -1.36 4.07 6.18
CA MET A 150 -1.47 5.49 5.84
C MET A 150 -1.58 6.35 7.10
N VAL A 151 -2.41 5.94 8.06
CA VAL A 151 -2.70 6.73 9.27
C VAL A 151 -1.46 6.88 10.14
N LEU A 152 -0.71 5.80 10.38
CA LEU A 152 0.40 5.79 11.33
C LEU A 152 1.53 6.79 11.01
N PRO A 153 2.09 6.85 9.78
CA PRO A 153 3.15 7.80 9.48
C PRO A 153 2.64 9.25 9.47
N ILE A 154 1.41 9.50 9.02
CA ILE A 154 0.80 10.82 9.05
C ILE A 154 0.59 11.27 10.51
N PHE A 155 0.02 10.41 11.35
CA PHE A 155 -0.17 10.68 12.77
C PHE A 155 1.17 10.98 13.46
N THR A 156 2.19 10.15 13.21
CA THR A 156 3.53 10.36 13.78
C THR A 156 4.16 11.68 13.34
N SER A 157 3.91 12.11 12.12
CA SER A 157 4.37 13.40 11.60
C SER A 157 3.64 14.56 12.28
N LEU A 158 2.30 14.44 12.44
CA LEU A 158 1.49 15.45 13.13
C LEU A 158 1.84 15.58 14.62
N GLU A 159 2.16 14.48 15.30
CA GLU A 159 2.58 14.50 16.72
C GLU A 159 3.93 15.20 16.95
N LYS A 160 4.78 15.26 15.94
CA LYS A 160 6.07 15.96 16.03
C LYS A 160 5.95 17.46 15.80
N LEU A 161 4.80 17.97 15.40
CA LEU A 161 4.60 19.41 15.17
C LEU A 161 4.63 20.16 16.50
N ASP A 162 5.47 21.20 16.58
CA ASP A 162 5.47 22.09 17.74
C ASP A 162 4.21 22.98 17.72
N CYS A 163 3.40 22.86 18.76
CA CYS A 163 2.19 23.68 18.92
C CYS A 163 2.48 25.18 18.86
N LYS A 164 3.68 25.61 19.26
CA LYS A 164 4.10 27.02 19.22
C LYS A 164 4.10 27.61 17.81
N VAL A 165 4.39 26.80 16.79
CA VAL A 165 4.35 27.25 15.38
C VAL A 165 2.91 27.54 14.96
N ILE A 166 1.96 26.73 15.44
CA ILE A 166 0.53 26.90 15.19
C ILE A 166 0.02 28.16 15.91
N GLU A 167 0.38 28.33 17.20
CA GLU A 167 0.02 29.49 18.02
C GLU A 167 0.57 30.78 17.42
N ALA A 168 1.86 30.81 17.04
CA ALA A 168 2.46 31.99 16.40
C ALA A 168 1.76 32.39 15.10
N ALA A 169 1.33 31.43 14.28
CA ALA A 169 0.58 31.72 13.06
C ALA A 169 -0.80 32.32 13.39
N GLN A 170 -1.47 31.85 14.44
CA GLN A 170 -2.75 32.38 14.91
C GLN A 170 -2.61 33.78 15.50
N ASP A 171 -1.56 34.05 16.26
CA ASP A 171 -1.25 35.36 16.82
C ASP A 171 -1.02 36.42 15.73
N LEU A 172 -0.49 36.00 14.57
CA LEU A 172 -0.38 36.83 13.37
C LEU A 172 -1.72 37.01 12.60
N GLY A 173 -2.84 36.54 13.16
CA GLY A 173 -4.18 36.69 12.59
C GLY A 173 -4.58 35.61 11.56
N ALA A 174 -3.81 34.51 11.44
CA ALA A 174 -4.17 33.43 10.54
C ALA A 174 -5.39 32.66 11.05
N ASN A 175 -6.38 32.45 10.19
CA ASN A 175 -7.54 31.60 10.51
C ASN A 175 -7.15 30.11 10.45
N ASN A 176 -7.98 29.25 11.04
CA ASN A 176 -7.72 27.81 11.13
C ASN A 176 -7.50 27.13 9.76
N SER A 177 -8.20 27.58 8.72
CA SER A 177 -8.04 27.05 7.35
C SER A 177 -6.70 27.45 6.74
N TYR A 178 -6.22 28.67 7.03
CA TYR A 178 -4.90 29.12 6.60
C TYR A 178 -3.79 28.35 7.33
N VAL A 179 -3.90 28.22 8.64
CA VAL A 179 -2.96 27.45 9.48
C VAL A 179 -2.90 26.00 8.97
N PHE A 180 -4.05 25.38 8.71
CA PHE A 180 -4.06 24.01 8.20
C PHE A 180 -3.32 23.90 6.86
N ARG A 181 -3.64 24.76 5.87
CA ARG A 181 -3.10 24.67 4.51
C ARG A 181 -1.65 25.13 4.40
N LYS A 182 -1.23 26.10 5.19
CA LYS A 182 0.09 26.74 5.07
C LYS A 182 1.10 26.31 6.13
N VAL A 183 0.64 25.72 7.23
CA VAL A 183 1.51 25.26 8.33
C VAL A 183 1.40 23.76 8.52
N ILE A 184 0.22 23.24 8.89
CA ILE A 184 0.08 21.83 9.28
C ILE A 184 0.30 20.89 8.10
N LEU A 185 -0.34 21.15 6.97
CA LEU A 185 -0.26 20.28 5.79
C LEU A 185 1.17 20.19 5.23
N PRO A 186 1.89 21.30 4.99
CA PRO A 186 3.27 21.24 4.52
C PRO A 186 4.22 20.54 5.51
N LEU A 187 4.09 20.81 6.80
CA LEU A 187 4.92 20.19 7.84
C LEU A 187 4.61 18.69 8.02
N SER A 188 3.43 18.21 7.62
CA SER A 188 3.05 16.80 7.67
C SER A 188 3.35 16.03 6.37
N MET A 189 3.90 16.67 5.33
CA MET A 189 4.13 16.06 4.02
C MET A 189 5.04 14.82 4.09
N GLN A 190 6.04 14.81 4.97
CA GLN A 190 6.89 13.65 5.18
C GLN A 190 6.07 12.41 5.60
N GLY A 191 5.10 12.59 6.50
CA GLY A 191 4.18 11.52 6.90
C GLY A 191 3.28 11.06 5.74
N ILE A 192 2.85 12.00 4.89
CA ILE A 192 2.03 11.71 3.70
C ILE A 192 2.83 10.87 2.70
N TYR A 193 4.06 11.28 2.35
CA TYR A 193 4.89 10.52 1.41
C TYR A 193 5.20 9.11 1.92
N SER A 194 5.56 8.99 3.20
CA SER A 194 5.77 7.70 3.83
C SER A 194 4.52 6.82 3.79
N GLY A 195 3.34 7.38 4.09
CA GLY A 195 2.06 6.68 4.03
C GLY A 195 1.71 6.23 2.61
N ILE A 196 1.91 7.08 1.60
CA ILE A 196 1.68 6.73 0.20
C ILE A 196 2.54 5.52 -0.20
N ILE A 197 3.83 5.52 0.11
CA ILE A 197 4.73 4.40 -0.19
C ILE A 197 4.25 3.13 0.51
N MET A 198 3.93 3.21 1.81
CA MET A 198 3.50 2.06 2.62
C MET A 198 2.16 1.47 2.17
N VAL A 199 1.32 2.23 1.48
CA VAL A 199 0.03 1.75 0.94
C VAL A 199 0.15 1.33 -0.52
N PHE A 200 0.75 2.16 -1.38
CA PHE A 200 0.79 1.94 -2.83
C PHE A 200 1.53 0.66 -3.21
N ILE A 201 2.71 0.42 -2.63
CA ILE A 201 3.56 -0.73 -2.98
C ILE A 201 2.86 -2.06 -2.67
N PRO A 202 2.32 -2.32 -1.47
CA PRO A 202 1.62 -3.56 -1.21
C PRO A 202 0.27 -3.65 -1.96
N CYS A 203 -0.44 -2.54 -2.21
CA CYS A 203 -1.63 -2.54 -3.07
C CYS A 203 -1.32 -3.02 -4.49
N LEU A 204 -0.15 -2.64 -5.03
CA LEU A 204 0.27 -3.01 -6.37
C LEU A 204 0.62 -4.50 -6.49
N SER A 205 1.20 -5.09 -5.45
CA SER A 205 1.72 -6.47 -5.46
C SER A 205 0.74 -7.52 -4.93
N THR A 206 -0.34 -7.13 -4.25
CA THR A 206 -1.28 -8.09 -3.66
C THR A 206 -2.08 -8.83 -4.73
N PHE A 207 -2.34 -10.12 -4.48
CA PHE A 207 -3.23 -10.95 -5.29
C PHE A 207 -4.42 -11.49 -4.47
N VAL A 208 -4.26 -11.68 -3.18
CA VAL A 208 -5.28 -12.28 -2.31
C VAL A 208 -6.57 -11.47 -2.29
N ILE A 209 -6.47 -10.13 -2.26
CA ILE A 209 -7.65 -9.26 -2.20
C ILE A 209 -8.44 -9.34 -3.50
N SER A 210 -7.78 -9.25 -4.65
CA SER A 210 -8.44 -9.35 -5.95
C SER A 210 -8.99 -10.76 -6.22
N GLU A 211 -8.31 -11.80 -5.75
CA GLU A 211 -8.79 -13.18 -5.84
C GLU A 211 -10.06 -13.39 -5.01
N LYS A 212 -10.07 -12.93 -3.75
CA LYS A 212 -11.20 -13.15 -2.81
C LYS A 212 -12.38 -12.23 -3.06
N LEU A 213 -12.15 -10.97 -3.44
CA LEU A 213 -13.21 -9.96 -3.56
C LEU A 213 -13.56 -9.62 -5.00
N GLY A 214 -12.68 -9.92 -5.95
CA GLY A 214 -12.87 -9.62 -7.37
C GLY A 214 -13.51 -10.71 -8.20
N GLY A 215 -13.67 -11.95 -7.66
CA GLY A 215 -14.35 -13.06 -8.29
C GLY A 215 -13.86 -13.38 -9.72
N GLY A 216 -12.59 -13.20 -10.01
CA GLY A 216 -12.01 -13.37 -11.35
C GLY A 216 -12.31 -12.23 -12.34
N LYS A 217 -13.27 -11.33 -12.04
CA LYS A 217 -13.59 -10.17 -12.90
C LYS A 217 -12.55 -9.06 -12.77
N VAL A 218 -12.00 -8.88 -11.57
CA VAL A 218 -10.91 -7.93 -11.28
C VAL A 218 -9.62 -8.71 -11.08
N TYR A 219 -8.90 -8.89 -12.18
CA TYR A 219 -7.65 -9.64 -12.21
C TYR A 219 -6.48 -8.65 -12.24
N LEU A 220 -5.62 -8.72 -11.25
CA LEU A 220 -4.49 -7.82 -11.06
C LEU A 220 -3.17 -8.53 -11.38
N ILE A 221 -2.09 -7.77 -11.47
CA ILE A 221 -0.80 -8.32 -11.87
C ILE A 221 -0.25 -9.32 -10.86
N GLY A 222 -0.55 -9.14 -9.57
CA GLY A 222 -0.22 -10.12 -8.54
C GLY A 222 -0.85 -11.49 -8.79
N ASN A 223 -2.09 -11.55 -9.32
CA ASN A 223 -2.72 -12.81 -9.72
C ASN A 223 -1.98 -13.45 -10.90
N VAL A 224 -1.61 -12.65 -11.92
CA VAL A 224 -0.83 -13.16 -13.07
C VAL A 224 0.47 -13.79 -12.61
N ILE A 225 1.22 -13.11 -11.74
CA ILE A 225 2.48 -13.60 -11.19
C ILE A 225 2.23 -14.91 -10.42
N ASN A 226 1.22 -14.91 -9.53
CA ASN A 226 0.87 -16.10 -8.75
C ASN A 226 0.53 -17.30 -9.65
N ASP A 227 -0.25 -17.08 -10.70
CA ASP A 227 -0.66 -18.14 -11.63
C ASP A 227 0.53 -18.63 -12.47
N MET A 228 1.44 -17.76 -12.90
CA MET A 228 2.65 -18.16 -13.62
C MET A 228 3.54 -19.10 -12.78
N PHE A 229 3.66 -18.84 -11.49
CA PHE A 229 4.46 -19.67 -10.60
C PHE A 229 3.75 -20.95 -10.13
N ASN A 230 2.45 -20.87 -9.83
CA ASN A 230 1.75 -21.96 -9.14
C ASN A 230 0.84 -22.80 -10.03
N GLN A 231 0.33 -22.25 -11.15
CA GLN A 231 -0.63 -22.95 -12.02
C GLN A 231 -0.04 -23.28 -13.38
N ASN A 232 0.58 -22.31 -14.03
CA ASN A 232 1.09 -22.48 -15.40
C ASN A 232 2.52 -22.99 -15.44
N TYR A 233 3.22 -23.03 -14.31
CA TYR A 233 4.64 -23.43 -14.16
C TYR A 233 5.58 -22.72 -15.17
N ASN A 234 5.25 -21.49 -15.55
CA ASN A 234 6.05 -20.68 -16.47
C ASN A 234 6.88 -19.67 -15.67
N PHE A 235 7.90 -20.19 -14.99
CA PHE A 235 8.78 -19.42 -14.11
C PHE A 235 9.48 -18.25 -14.82
N ASN A 236 9.86 -18.43 -16.06
CA ASN A 236 10.62 -17.45 -16.83
C ASN A 236 9.77 -16.19 -17.14
N VAL A 237 8.53 -16.38 -17.61
CA VAL A 237 7.61 -15.27 -17.84
C VAL A 237 7.16 -14.63 -16.52
N GLY A 238 6.88 -15.45 -15.49
CA GLY A 238 6.56 -14.96 -14.15
C GLY A 238 7.69 -14.09 -13.57
N ALA A 239 8.94 -14.53 -13.71
CA ALA A 239 10.11 -13.76 -13.30
C ALA A 239 10.26 -12.44 -14.09
N ALA A 240 10.04 -12.46 -15.41
CA ALA A 240 10.10 -11.26 -16.24
C ALA A 240 9.05 -10.22 -15.83
N ILE A 241 7.80 -10.64 -15.55
CA ILE A 241 6.74 -9.75 -15.04
C ILE A 241 7.09 -9.23 -13.65
N SER A 242 7.60 -10.08 -12.75
CA SER A 242 8.01 -9.69 -11.40
C SER A 242 9.13 -8.65 -11.42
N LEU A 243 10.09 -8.79 -12.36
CA LEU A 243 11.18 -7.83 -12.54
C LEU A 243 10.65 -6.46 -12.97
N VAL A 244 9.71 -6.39 -13.93
CA VAL A 244 9.07 -5.14 -14.32
C VAL A 244 8.32 -4.50 -13.14
N MET A 245 7.59 -5.30 -12.36
CA MET A 245 6.89 -4.80 -11.18
C MET A 245 7.86 -4.26 -10.13
N MET A 246 8.99 -4.94 -9.92
CA MET A 246 10.06 -4.46 -9.03
C MET A 246 10.61 -3.11 -9.49
N ILE A 247 10.83 -2.94 -10.80
CA ILE A 247 11.28 -1.66 -11.36
C ILE A 247 10.23 -0.55 -11.10
N VAL A 248 8.95 -0.82 -11.32
CA VAL A 248 7.87 0.14 -11.03
C VAL A 248 7.86 0.54 -9.56
N MET A 249 8.02 -0.43 -8.64
CA MET A 249 8.09 -0.15 -7.19
C MET A 249 9.32 0.70 -6.84
N VAL A 250 10.48 0.37 -7.40
CA VAL A 250 11.72 1.15 -7.17
C VAL A 250 11.59 2.57 -7.71
N ILE A 251 11.03 2.75 -8.90
CA ILE A 251 10.75 4.09 -9.46
C ILE A 251 9.84 4.88 -8.52
N THR A 252 8.78 4.24 -8.01
CA THR A 252 7.87 4.88 -7.05
C THR A 252 8.61 5.32 -5.78
N LEU A 253 9.43 4.44 -5.20
CA LEU A 253 10.26 4.76 -4.03
C LEU A 253 11.19 5.94 -4.30
N VAL A 254 11.88 5.95 -5.43
CA VAL A 254 12.83 7.00 -5.81
C VAL A 254 12.10 8.34 -5.98
N ILE A 255 10.96 8.36 -6.68
CA ILE A 255 10.17 9.59 -6.87
C ILE A 255 9.75 10.19 -5.52
N PHE A 256 9.17 9.38 -4.64
CA PHE A 256 8.70 9.89 -3.33
C PHE A 256 9.84 10.22 -2.37
N SER A 257 11.00 9.56 -2.48
CA SER A 257 12.20 9.92 -1.71
C SER A 257 12.74 11.30 -2.11
N PHE A 258 12.78 11.61 -3.40
CA PHE A 258 13.18 12.95 -3.85
C PHE A 258 12.22 14.03 -3.38
N LEU A 259 10.90 13.79 -3.44
CA LEU A 259 9.90 14.73 -2.95
C LEU A 259 10.00 14.98 -1.43
N ASP A 260 10.38 13.95 -0.66
CA ASP A 260 10.61 14.07 0.78
C ASP A 260 11.83 14.94 1.09
N ASP A 261 12.93 14.80 0.34
CA ASP A 261 14.15 15.58 0.53
C ASP A 261 13.94 17.06 0.14
N GLU A 262 13.27 17.36 -0.96
CA GLU A 262 12.92 18.75 -1.35
C GLU A 262 12.06 19.43 -0.27
N THR A 263 11.16 18.68 0.39
CA THR A 263 10.31 19.23 1.46
C THR A 263 11.14 19.59 2.69
N LYS A 264 12.19 18.83 2.99
CA LYS A 264 13.10 19.13 4.11
C LYS A 264 13.94 20.37 3.83
N GLU A 265 14.46 20.53 2.62
CA GLU A 265 15.28 21.70 2.23
C GLU A 265 14.43 22.99 2.16
N GLY A 266 13.16 22.90 1.76
CA GLY A 266 12.25 24.05 1.70
C GLY A 266 11.71 24.53 3.05
N LEU A 267 11.96 23.80 4.13
CA LEU A 267 11.54 24.12 5.51
C LEU A 267 12.67 24.70 6.38
N ILE A 268 13.91 24.73 5.88
CA ILE A 268 15.10 25.35 6.50
C ILE A 268 15.30 26.74 5.92
#